data_5223fd144846660e12db765d5100a436
#
_entry.id   5223fd144846660e12db765d5100a436
#
_cell.length_a   1.000
_cell.length_b   1.000
_cell.length_c   1.000
_cell.angle_alpha   90.00
_cell.angle_beta   90.00
_cell.angle_gamma   90.00
#
_symmetry.space_group_name_H-M   'P 1'
#
loop_
_entity.id
_entity.type
_entity.pdbx_description
1 polymer ?
#
loop_
_entity_poly.entity_id
_entity_poly.type
_entity_poly.pdbx_seq_one_letter_code
_entity_poly.pdbx_strand_id
1 'polypeptide(L)'
;MSLSSREILSKAPVVPVLVIEDANDAVPLAKALVAGGLPVLEITLRSDAAEESIKRIIAEVPDAITGAGTVINAKQMERMAEIGCAFAVSPGHSEGLLKAAADTGCPLLPGAGTPSEIMNLLDHGYDTLKFFPAEQQGGVSMLKAISGPLPQVKFCPTGGVSLNNLADYLALPNIITVGGSWVAPKDAVKAGDWDRITKLAREATDRVNALRG
;
A
#
# COMPACT_ATOMS: atom_id res chain seq x y z
N MET A 1 -18.37 10.65 -3.68
CA MET A 1 -17.81 10.20 -2.39
C MET A 1 -16.45 9.56 -2.68
N SER A 2 -15.44 9.92 -1.92
CA SER A 2 -14.12 9.24 -1.98
C SER A 2 -14.24 7.80 -1.47
N LEU A 3 -13.50 6.87 -2.07
CA LEU A 3 -13.44 5.48 -1.58
C LEU A 3 -12.73 5.45 -0.23
N SER A 4 -13.17 4.60 0.68
CA SER A 4 -12.46 4.31 1.93
C SER A 4 -11.16 3.51 1.66
N SER A 5 -10.22 3.50 2.62
CA SER A 5 -9.00 2.68 2.52
C SER A 5 -9.33 1.20 2.27
N ARG A 6 -10.39 0.68 2.90
CA ARG A 6 -10.86 -0.70 2.72
C ARG A 6 -11.32 -0.97 1.29
N GLU A 7 -12.12 -0.06 0.70
CA GLU A 7 -12.59 -0.21 -0.68
C GLU A 7 -11.45 -0.10 -1.69
N ILE A 8 -10.47 0.77 -1.45
CA ILE A 8 -9.27 0.89 -2.27
C ILE A 8 -8.48 -0.42 -2.24
N LEU A 9 -8.15 -0.91 -1.04
CA LEU A 9 -7.38 -2.14 -0.88
C LEU A 9 -8.08 -3.38 -1.45
N SER A 10 -9.41 -3.42 -1.42
CA SER A 10 -10.18 -4.53 -2.01
C SER A 10 -10.04 -4.63 -3.54
N LYS A 11 -9.58 -3.57 -4.20
CA LYS A 11 -9.28 -3.54 -5.64
C LYS A 11 -7.86 -4.03 -5.97
N ALA A 12 -7.04 -4.25 -4.95
CA ALA A 12 -5.63 -4.60 -5.11
C ALA A 12 -5.40 -6.09 -4.86
N PRO A 13 -5.06 -6.91 -5.87
CA PRO A 13 -4.47 -8.22 -5.63
C PRO A 13 -3.24 -8.13 -4.74
N VAL A 14 -2.33 -7.22 -5.08
CA VAL A 14 -1.16 -6.78 -4.30
C VAL A 14 -1.05 -5.27 -4.42
N VAL A 15 -0.59 -4.58 -3.39
CA VAL A 15 -0.24 -3.16 -3.45
C VAL A 15 1.27 -3.04 -3.72
N PRO A 16 1.70 -2.64 -4.92
CA PRO A 16 3.09 -2.31 -5.19
C PRO A 16 3.58 -1.16 -4.30
N VAL A 17 4.67 -1.41 -3.54
CA VAL A 17 5.33 -0.40 -2.71
C VAL A 17 6.58 0.08 -3.45
N LEU A 18 6.51 1.30 -3.97
CA LEU A 18 7.43 1.83 -4.96
C LEU A 18 8.36 2.90 -4.39
N VAL A 19 9.63 2.83 -4.74
CA VAL A 19 10.60 3.92 -4.61
C VAL A 19 10.99 4.33 -6.02
N ILE A 20 10.58 5.50 -6.47
CA ILE A 20 10.87 6.03 -7.80
C ILE A 20 12.00 7.06 -7.65
N GLU A 21 13.17 6.77 -8.19
CA GLU A 21 14.35 7.63 -8.06
C GLU A 21 14.43 8.67 -9.19
N ASP A 22 13.83 8.39 -10.36
CA ASP A 22 13.67 9.33 -11.49
C ASP A 22 12.19 9.46 -11.86
N ALA A 23 11.66 10.67 -11.85
CA ALA A 23 10.27 10.95 -12.18
C ALA A 23 9.90 10.59 -13.65
N ASN A 24 10.89 10.42 -14.54
CA ASN A 24 10.66 9.95 -15.89
C ASN A 24 10.25 8.47 -15.96
N ASP A 25 10.61 7.67 -14.95
CA ASP A 25 10.20 6.27 -14.85
C ASP A 25 8.77 6.09 -14.33
N ALA A 26 8.19 7.12 -13.72
CA ALA A 26 6.93 7.03 -13.00
C ALA A 26 5.76 6.54 -13.86
N VAL A 27 5.53 7.17 -14.99
CA VAL A 27 4.42 6.86 -15.90
C VAL A 27 4.59 5.50 -16.57
N PRO A 28 5.75 5.16 -17.17
CA PRO A 28 5.97 3.83 -17.72
C PRO A 28 5.82 2.70 -16.68
N LEU A 29 6.37 2.89 -15.49
CA LEU A 29 6.24 1.93 -14.38
C LEU A 29 4.78 1.71 -13.98
N ALA A 30 4.03 2.80 -13.79
CA ALA A 30 2.61 2.72 -13.43
C ALA A 30 1.79 2.00 -14.51
N LYS A 31 2.00 2.33 -15.79
CA LYS A 31 1.35 1.65 -16.92
C LYS A 31 1.65 0.15 -16.95
N ALA A 32 2.90 -0.23 -16.72
CA ALA A 32 3.32 -1.63 -16.69
C ALA A 32 2.64 -2.41 -15.54
N LEU A 33 2.56 -1.83 -14.34
CA LEU A 33 1.89 -2.43 -13.18
C LEU A 33 0.38 -2.58 -13.41
N VAL A 34 -0.28 -1.54 -13.91
CA VAL A 34 -1.72 -1.57 -14.25
C VAL A 34 -2.00 -2.62 -15.33
N ALA A 35 -1.19 -2.69 -16.38
CA ALA A 35 -1.30 -3.71 -17.43
C ALA A 35 -1.13 -5.14 -16.90
N GLY A 36 -0.38 -5.32 -15.82
CA GLY A 36 -0.23 -6.56 -15.08
C GLY A 36 -1.37 -6.87 -14.09
N GLY A 37 -2.36 -5.95 -13.94
CA GLY A 37 -3.51 -6.15 -13.06
C GLY A 37 -3.35 -5.59 -11.63
N LEU A 38 -2.38 -4.70 -11.41
CA LEU A 38 -2.14 -4.04 -10.12
C LEU A 38 -2.46 -2.54 -10.22
N PRO A 39 -3.74 -2.13 -10.07
CA PRO A 39 -4.13 -0.74 -10.25
C PRO A 39 -3.86 0.16 -9.03
N VAL A 40 -3.72 -0.39 -7.83
CA VAL A 40 -3.49 0.39 -6.60
C VAL A 40 -2.00 0.51 -6.34
N LEU A 41 -1.44 1.73 -6.42
CA LEU A 41 0.01 1.98 -6.37
C LEU A 41 0.37 2.83 -5.14
N GLU A 42 1.28 2.35 -4.29
CA GLU A 42 1.85 3.10 -3.17
C GLU A 42 3.22 3.66 -3.57
N ILE A 43 3.31 4.97 -3.88
CA ILE A 43 4.57 5.66 -4.16
C ILE A 43 5.10 6.25 -2.85
N THR A 44 6.24 5.75 -2.38
CA THR A 44 6.78 6.16 -1.08
C THR A 44 7.53 7.49 -1.16
N LEU A 45 7.33 8.36 -0.16
CA LEU A 45 8.04 9.64 -0.02
C LEU A 45 9.50 9.44 0.49
N ARG A 46 10.22 8.48 -0.13
CA ARG A 46 11.60 8.12 0.22
C ARG A 46 12.63 8.53 -0.84
N SER A 47 12.22 9.32 -1.81
CA SER A 47 13.08 9.92 -2.83
C SER A 47 12.63 11.35 -3.13
N ASP A 48 13.52 12.15 -3.64
CA ASP A 48 13.22 13.54 -4.05
C ASP A 48 12.27 13.58 -5.27
N ALA A 49 12.25 12.52 -6.08
CA ALA A 49 11.38 12.41 -7.24
C ALA A 49 9.93 11.99 -6.89
N ALA A 50 9.63 11.61 -5.64
CA ALA A 50 8.36 10.99 -5.28
C ALA A 50 7.14 11.89 -5.57
N GLU A 51 7.17 13.16 -5.16
CA GLU A 51 6.04 14.06 -5.36
C GLU A 51 5.76 14.31 -6.85
N GLU A 52 6.80 14.53 -7.64
CA GLU A 52 6.66 14.72 -9.09
C GLU A 52 6.17 13.44 -9.78
N SER A 53 6.65 12.28 -9.34
CA SER A 53 6.19 10.97 -9.82
C SER A 53 4.69 10.76 -9.58
N ILE A 54 4.22 11.07 -8.37
CA ILE A 54 2.79 10.99 -8.01
C ILE A 54 1.96 11.88 -8.94
N LYS A 55 2.35 13.14 -9.12
CA LYS A 55 1.63 14.10 -10.00
C LYS A 55 1.52 13.59 -11.43
N ARG A 56 2.62 13.07 -11.99
CA ARG A 56 2.64 12.55 -13.36
C ARG A 56 1.76 11.31 -13.49
N ILE A 57 1.81 10.37 -12.53
CA ILE A 57 0.96 9.17 -12.57
C ILE A 57 -0.52 9.57 -12.51
N ILE A 58 -0.91 10.48 -11.60
CA ILE A 58 -2.29 10.96 -11.50
C ILE A 58 -2.77 11.58 -12.81
N ALA A 59 -1.91 12.39 -13.48
CA ALA A 59 -2.27 13.08 -14.71
C ALA A 59 -2.32 12.17 -15.95
N GLU A 60 -1.46 11.15 -16.03
CA GLU A 60 -1.21 10.41 -17.28
C GLU A 60 -1.64 8.93 -17.22
N VAL A 61 -1.99 8.41 -16.05
CA VAL A 61 -2.41 7.00 -15.86
C VAL A 61 -3.73 6.95 -15.08
N PRO A 62 -4.86 7.33 -15.69
CA PRO A 62 -6.16 7.43 -15.00
C PRO A 62 -6.68 6.10 -14.46
N ASP A 63 -6.20 4.97 -14.97
CA ASP A 63 -6.54 3.63 -14.48
C ASP A 63 -5.79 3.25 -13.19
N ALA A 64 -4.79 4.04 -12.77
CA ALA A 64 -4.08 3.85 -11.52
C ALA A 64 -4.81 4.56 -10.37
N ILE A 65 -5.00 3.84 -9.26
CA ILE A 65 -5.41 4.41 -7.97
C ILE A 65 -4.11 4.76 -7.23
N THR A 66 -3.68 6.01 -7.38
CA THR A 66 -2.38 6.46 -6.92
C THR A 66 -2.42 6.98 -5.49
N GLY A 67 -1.62 6.40 -4.62
CA GLY A 67 -1.45 6.83 -3.23
C GLY A 67 0.00 7.11 -2.86
N ALA A 68 0.18 7.90 -1.80
CA ALA A 68 1.48 8.21 -1.23
C ALA A 68 1.80 7.30 -0.04
N GLY A 69 2.97 6.68 -0.04
CA GLY A 69 3.50 5.89 1.09
C GLY A 69 4.56 6.65 1.89
N THR A 70 4.83 6.18 3.10
CA THR A 70 5.79 6.81 4.03
C THR A 70 5.39 8.24 4.39
N VAL A 71 4.09 8.49 4.49
CA VAL A 71 3.54 9.74 5.00
C VAL A 71 3.65 9.70 6.53
N ILE A 72 4.48 10.55 7.13
CA ILE A 72 4.86 10.45 8.55
C ILE A 72 4.48 11.68 9.40
N ASN A 73 3.85 12.69 8.81
CA ASN A 73 3.42 13.88 9.54
C ASN A 73 2.28 14.62 8.83
N ALA A 74 1.65 15.57 9.57
CA ALA A 74 0.51 16.35 9.09
C ALA A 74 0.81 17.10 7.77
N LYS A 75 1.97 17.77 7.68
CA LYS A 75 2.34 18.54 6.49
C LYS A 75 2.41 17.69 5.23
N GLN A 76 2.97 16.47 5.33
CA GLN A 76 2.99 15.54 4.19
C GLN A 76 1.57 15.07 3.86
N MET A 77 0.73 14.80 4.85
CA MET A 77 -0.66 14.37 4.64
C MET A 77 -1.46 15.44 3.88
N GLU A 78 -1.41 16.67 4.35
CA GLU A 78 -2.04 17.84 3.71
C GLU A 78 -1.54 17.99 2.27
N ARG A 79 -0.21 17.93 2.07
CA ARG A 79 0.40 18.05 0.75
C ARG A 79 -0.04 16.95 -0.22
N MET A 80 -0.13 15.70 0.23
CA MET A 80 -0.57 14.60 -0.63
C MET A 80 -2.07 14.70 -0.98
N ALA A 81 -2.89 15.19 -0.05
CA ALA A 81 -4.30 15.49 -0.33
C ALA A 81 -4.45 16.61 -1.38
N GLU A 82 -3.66 17.72 -1.26
CA GLU A 82 -3.64 18.82 -2.24
C GLU A 82 -3.25 18.33 -3.66
N ILE A 83 -2.30 17.41 -3.76
CA ILE A 83 -1.86 16.83 -5.05
C ILE A 83 -2.95 15.94 -5.66
N GLY A 84 -3.91 15.48 -4.87
CA GLY A 84 -5.00 14.62 -5.32
C GLY A 84 -4.70 13.13 -5.20
N CYS A 85 -3.83 12.72 -4.25
CA CYS A 85 -3.65 11.32 -3.92
C CYS A 85 -5.00 10.68 -3.54
N ALA A 86 -5.27 9.49 -4.09
CA ALA A 86 -6.48 8.74 -3.77
C ALA A 86 -6.46 8.20 -2.34
N PHE A 87 -5.27 7.99 -1.78
CA PHE A 87 -5.04 7.53 -0.41
C PHE A 87 -3.62 7.85 0.04
N ALA A 88 -3.39 7.77 1.35
CA ALA A 88 -2.07 7.85 1.96
C ALA A 88 -1.79 6.62 2.82
N VAL A 89 -0.52 6.26 2.98
CA VAL A 89 -0.05 5.13 3.78
C VAL A 89 1.07 5.58 4.70
N SER A 90 0.98 5.21 5.97
CA SER A 90 2.00 5.53 6.97
C SER A 90 2.61 4.26 7.56
N PRO A 91 3.91 4.25 7.91
CA PRO A 91 4.51 3.12 8.62
C PRO A 91 4.04 2.94 10.07
N GLY A 92 3.48 3.97 10.65
CA GLY A 92 2.91 4.04 12.00
C GLY A 92 1.84 5.13 12.04
N HIS A 93 1.56 5.69 13.21
CA HIS A 93 0.62 6.80 13.35
C HIS A 93 1.04 7.77 14.44
N SER A 94 0.53 8.98 14.36
CA SER A 94 0.61 10.01 15.40
C SER A 94 -0.68 10.83 15.39
N GLU A 95 -1.03 11.43 16.52
CA GLU A 95 -2.23 12.27 16.65
C GLU A 95 -2.31 13.34 15.57
N GLY A 96 -1.18 14.02 15.28
CA GLY A 96 -1.11 15.05 14.25
C GLY A 96 -1.38 14.51 12.84
N LEU A 97 -0.90 13.31 12.53
CA LEU A 97 -1.16 12.64 11.25
C LEU A 97 -2.62 12.23 11.11
N LEU A 98 -3.19 11.61 12.16
CA LEU A 98 -4.59 11.18 12.17
C LEU A 98 -5.55 12.38 12.02
N LYS A 99 -5.25 13.48 12.75
CA LYS A 99 -6.00 14.72 12.63
C LYS A 99 -5.94 15.28 11.21
N ALA A 100 -4.77 15.39 10.61
CA ALA A 100 -4.61 15.90 9.25
C ALA A 100 -5.35 15.02 8.21
N ALA A 101 -5.35 13.70 8.38
CA ALA A 101 -6.11 12.79 7.53
C ALA A 101 -7.62 13.04 7.64
N ALA A 102 -8.13 13.25 8.86
CA ALA A 102 -9.54 13.58 9.08
C ALA A 102 -9.91 14.96 8.49
N ASP A 103 -9.06 15.98 8.69
CA ASP A 103 -9.30 17.34 8.20
C ASP A 103 -9.29 17.42 6.66
N THR A 104 -8.41 16.67 6.00
CA THR A 104 -8.30 16.66 4.53
C THR A 104 -9.33 15.75 3.85
N GLY A 105 -9.87 14.77 4.58
CA GLY A 105 -10.74 13.73 4.02
C GLY A 105 -10.03 12.76 3.07
N CYS A 106 -8.71 12.82 2.93
CA CYS A 106 -7.94 11.85 2.16
C CYS A 106 -7.80 10.54 2.96
N PRO A 107 -8.22 9.40 2.42
CA PRO A 107 -8.15 8.13 3.11
C PRO A 107 -6.73 7.78 3.56
N LEU A 108 -6.55 7.49 4.84
CA LEU A 108 -5.27 7.05 5.40
C LEU A 108 -5.33 5.54 5.70
N LEU A 109 -4.27 4.82 5.35
CA LEU A 109 -3.96 3.47 5.82
C LEU A 109 -2.85 3.59 6.87
N PRO A 110 -3.18 3.74 8.16
CA PRO A 110 -2.18 3.93 9.20
C PRO A 110 -1.50 2.62 9.56
N GLY A 111 -0.21 2.68 9.93
CA GLY A 111 0.57 1.54 10.37
C GLY A 111 0.35 1.22 11.85
N ALA A 112 0.33 -0.08 12.18
CA ALA A 112 0.37 -0.60 13.53
C ALA A 112 1.10 -1.95 13.55
N GLY A 113 1.79 -2.25 14.66
CA GLY A 113 2.50 -3.49 14.89
C GLY A 113 2.13 -4.17 16.19
N THR A 114 1.43 -3.47 17.11
CA THR A 114 1.06 -3.98 18.43
C THR A 114 -0.44 -3.86 18.72
N PRO A 115 -1.01 -4.70 19.58
CA PRO A 115 -2.41 -4.58 19.99
C PRO A 115 -2.78 -3.20 20.55
N SER A 116 -1.88 -2.55 21.31
CA SER A 116 -2.15 -1.21 21.86
C SER A 116 -2.26 -0.14 20.77
N GLU A 117 -1.40 -0.19 19.76
CA GLU A 117 -1.49 0.71 18.59
C GLU A 117 -2.76 0.46 17.78
N ILE A 118 -3.16 -0.81 17.63
CA ILE A 118 -4.39 -1.19 16.93
C ILE A 118 -5.61 -0.66 17.68
N MET A 119 -5.67 -0.82 19.00
CA MET A 119 -6.76 -0.31 19.86
C MET A 119 -6.86 1.22 19.76
N ASN A 120 -5.73 1.93 19.82
CA ASN A 120 -5.71 3.38 19.62
C ASN A 120 -6.29 3.77 18.24
N LEU A 121 -5.90 3.09 17.17
CA LEU A 121 -6.45 3.36 15.83
C LEU A 121 -7.95 3.06 15.71
N LEU A 122 -8.44 2.02 16.39
CA LEU A 122 -9.87 1.72 16.48
C LEU A 122 -10.67 2.85 17.15
N ASP A 123 -10.11 3.45 18.22
CA ASP A 123 -10.73 4.60 18.92
C ASP A 123 -10.84 5.82 17.99
N HIS A 124 -9.94 5.93 16.99
CA HIS A 124 -9.99 6.94 15.93
C HIS A 124 -10.80 6.53 14.69
N GLY A 125 -11.47 5.38 14.73
CA GLY A 125 -12.33 4.89 13.64
C GLY A 125 -11.61 4.15 12.51
N TYR A 126 -10.32 3.79 12.67
CA TYR A 126 -9.57 3.01 11.69
C TYR A 126 -9.67 1.51 11.98
N ASP A 127 -10.36 0.78 11.13
CA ASP A 127 -10.50 -0.68 11.19
C ASP A 127 -9.69 -1.42 10.11
N THR A 128 -9.00 -0.68 9.26
CA THR A 128 -8.18 -1.18 8.17
C THR A 128 -6.79 -0.57 8.26
N LEU A 129 -5.79 -1.41 8.50
CA LEU A 129 -4.46 -0.98 8.95
C LEU A 129 -3.34 -1.61 8.09
N LYS A 130 -2.24 -0.89 7.97
CA LYS A 130 -0.96 -1.47 7.52
C LYS A 130 -0.31 -2.19 8.69
N PHE A 131 0.09 -3.45 8.51
CA PHE A 131 0.93 -4.17 9.46
C PHE A 131 2.39 -4.11 8.97
N PHE A 132 3.24 -3.37 9.69
CA PHE A 132 4.60 -3.07 9.22
C PHE A 132 5.59 -2.91 10.39
N PRO A 133 6.83 -3.42 10.24
CA PRO A 133 7.34 -4.33 9.20
C PRO A 133 6.87 -5.78 9.44
N ALA A 134 6.15 -6.38 8.51
CA ALA A 134 5.35 -7.58 8.75
C ALA A 134 6.17 -8.78 9.26
N GLU A 135 7.18 -9.23 8.51
CA GLU A 135 7.97 -10.41 8.88
C GLU A 135 8.74 -10.20 10.19
N GLN A 136 9.33 -9.01 10.39
CA GLN A 136 10.11 -8.68 11.59
C GLN A 136 9.23 -8.59 12.84
N GLN A 137 7.93 -8.35 12.68
CA GLN A 137 6.95 -8.28 13.78
C GLN A 137 6.22 -9.61 14.03
N GLY A 138 6.70 -10.71 13.47
CA GLY A 138 6.15 -12.04 13.70
C GLY A 138 5.19 -12.53 12.60
N GLY A 139 5.02 -11.76 11.53
CA GLY A 139 4.37 -12.19 10.29
C GLY A 139 2.97 -12.80 10.47
N VAL A 140 2.74 -13.89 9.78
CA VAL A 140 1.49 -14.67 9.80
C VAL A 140 1.09 -15.08 11.22
N SER A 141 2.06 -15.49 12.05
CA SER A 141 1.80 -15.95 13.42
C SER A 141 1.22 -14.83 14.29
N MET A 142 1.80 -13.63 14.21
CA MET A 142 1.32 -12.46 14.95
C MET A 142 -0.08 -12.03 14.49
N LEU A 143 -0.30 -11.93 13.19
CA LEU A 143 -1.59 -11.56 12.61
C LEU A 143 -2.70 -12.55 12.97
N LYS A 144 -2.38 -13.86 13.00
CA LYS A 144 -3.29 -14.90 13.47
C LYS A 144 -3.63 -14.73 14.95
N ALA A 145 -2.64 -14.43 15.79
CA ALA A 145 -2.88 -14.20 17.22
C ALA A 145 -3.77 -12.96 17.47
N ILE A 146 -3.54 -11.87 16.73
CA ILE A 146 -4.32 -10.63 16.80
C ILE A 146 -5.79 -10.86 16.39
N SER A 147 -6.06 -11.74 15.43
CA SER A 147 -7.41 -11.96 14.92
C SER A 147 -8.41 -12.48 15.97
N GLY A 148 -7.93 -13.11 17.02
CA GLY A 148 -8.77 -13.58 18.14
C GLY A 148 -9.41 -12.42 18.93
N PRO A 149 -8.60 -11.56 19.57
CA PRO A 149 -9.11 -10.45 20.38
C PRO A 149 -9.64 -9.25 19.55
N LEU A 150 -9.21 -9.08 18.27
CA LEU A 150 -9.55 -7.93 17.43
C LEU A 150 -10.07 -8.37 16.04
N PRO A 151 -11.17 -9.15 15.97
CA PRO A 151 -11.65 -9.78 14.74
C PRO A 151 -12.18 -8.76 13.69
N GLN A 152 -12.56 -7.56 14.13
CA GLN A 152 -13.06 -6.49 13.27
C GLN A 152 -11.98 -5.83 12.42
N VAL A 153 -10.70 -5.95 12.81
CA VAL A 153 -9.59 -5.28 12.12
C VAL A 153 -9.15 -6.07 10.89
N LYS A 154 -8.90 -5.35 9.82
CA LYS A 154 -8.33 -5.88 8.58
C LYS A 154 -6.96 -5.28 8.31
N PHE A 155 -6.09 -6.09 7.70
CA PHE A 155 -4.70 -5.70 7.50
C PHE A 155 -4.25 -5.78 6.05
N CYS A 156 -3.26 -4.91 5.74
CA CYS A 156 -2.38 -4.99 4.59
C CYS A 156 -0.95 -5.18 5.11
N PRO A 157 -0.49 -6.43 5.35
CA PRO A 157 0.88 -6.68 5.78
C PRO A 157 1.87 -6.27 4.70
N THR A 158 2.94 -5.60 5.15
CA THR A 158 3.98 -5.05 4.29
C THR A 158 5.35 -5.21 4.97
N GLY A 159 6.37 -5.56 4.19
CA GLY A 159 7.73 -5.78 4.70
C GLY A 159 8.07 -7.26 4.83
N GLY A 160 8.91 -7.76 3.91
CA GLY A 160 9.30 -9.16 3.81
C GLY A 160 8.28 -10.07 3.13
N VAL A 161 7.13 -9.54 2.70
CA VAL A 161 6.16 -10.30 1.89
C VAL A 161 6.68 -10.49 0.47
N SER A 162 6.47 -11.68 -0.08
CA SER A 162 6.93 -12.12 -1.40
C SER A 162 6.00 -13.21 -1.94
N LEU A 163 6.21 -13.66 -3.18
CA LEU A 163 5.47 -14.80 -3.75
C LEU A 163 5.58 -16.09 -2.90
N ASN A 164 6.68 -16.26 -2.17
CA ASN A 164 6.93 -17.49 -1.40
C ASN A 164 6.03 -17.61 -0.16
N ASN A 165 5.70 -16.49 0.51
CA ASN A 165 4.88 -16.48 1.73
C ASN A 165 3.50 -15.84 1.53
N LEU A 166 3.19 -15.37 0.31
CA LEU A 166 1.92 -14.72 -0.03
C LEU A 166 0.69 -15.56 0.34
N ALA A 167 0.74 -16.87 0.05
CA ALA A 167 -0.37 -17.78 0.33
C ALA A 167 -0.70 -17.87 1.82
N ASP A 168 0.32 -17.90 2.69
CA ASP A 168 0.15 -17.99 4.13
C ASP A 168 -0.51 -16.72 4.70
N TYR A 169 -0.15 -15.56 4.18
CA TYR A 169 -0.82 -14.30 4.54
C TYR A 169 -2.28 -14.27 4.08
N LEU A 170 -2.54 -14.61 2.82
CA LEU A 170 -3.89 -14.54 2.24
C LEU A 170 -4.85 -15.61 2.78
N ALA A 171 -4.34 -16.68 3.41
CA ALA A 171 -5.15 -17.66 4.11
C ALA A 171 -5.77 -17.13 5.41
N LEU A 172 -5.29 -16.01 5.93
CA LEU A 172 -5.83 -15.40 7.16
C LEU A 172 -7.08 -14.56 6.86
N PRO A 173 -8.18 -14.70 7.64
CA PRO A 173 -9.44 -14.01 7.38
C PRO A 173 -9.39 -12.49 7.62
N ASN A 174 -8.36 -12.02 8.32
CA ASN A 174 -8.14 -10.60 8.61
C ASN A 174 -7.20 -9.91 7.62
N ILE A 175 -6.82 -10.55 6.50
CA ILE A 175 -5.99 -9.96 5.46
C ILE A 175 -6.85 -9.60 4.25
N ILE A 176 -6.80 -8.32 3.83
CA ILE A 176 -7.46 -7.83 2.61
C ILE A 176 -6.55 -8.05 1.40
N THR A 177 -5.32 -7.59 1.49
CA THR A 177 -4.27 -7.66 0.48
C THR A 177 -2.92 -7.54 1.17
N VAL A 178 -1.84 -7.62 0.41
CA VAL A 178 -0.47 -7.44 0.92
C VAL A 178 0.24 -6.31 0.18
N GLY A 179 1.15 -5.62 0.87
CA GLY A 179 2.06 -4.66 0.25
C GLY A 179 3.40 -5.31 -0.08
N GLY A 180 3.91 -5.09 -1.28
CA GLY A 180 5.18 -5.68 -1.67
C GLY A 180 5.93 -4.92 -2.76
N SER A 181 7.27 -5.03 -2.74
CA SER A 181 8.16 -4.38 -3.71
C SER A 181 8.72 -5.34 -4.77
N TRP A 182 8.50 -6.65 -4.64
CA TRP A 182 9.06 -7.65 -5.57
C TRP A 182 8.52 -7.52 -7.00
N VAL A 183 7.34 -6.91 -7.18
CA VAL A 183 6.72 -6.69 -8.49
C VAL A 183 7.37 -5.58 -9.30
N ALA A 184 8.23 -4.78 -8.66
CA ALA A 184 9.00 -3.70 -9.29
C ALA A 184 10.46 -3.70 -8.77
N PRO A 185 11.26 -4.72 -9.11
CA PRO A 185 12.65 -4.80 -8.65
C PRO A 185 13.47 -3.65 -9.25
N LYS A 186 14.37 -3.08 -8.43
CA LYS A 186 15.16 -1.88 -8.78
C LYS A 186 15.97 -2.01 -10.06
N ASP A 187 16.51 -3.20 -10.33
CA ASP A 187 17.28 -3.48 -11.53
C ASP A 187 16.42 -3.37 -12.80
N ALA A 188 15.19 -3.90 -12.76
CA ALA A 188 14.26 -3.81 -13.89
C ALA A 188 13.80 -2.35 -14.12
N VAL A 189 13.48 -1.60 -13.05
CA VAL A 189 13.11 -0.18 -13.16
C VAL A 189 14.25 0.63 -13.77
N LYS A 190 15.49 0.48 -13.27
CA LYS A 190 16.68 1.18 -13.80
C LYS A 190 17.01 0.82 -15.25
N ALA A 191 16.66 -0.38 -15.67
CA ALA A 191 16.86 -0.83 -17.06
C ALA A 191 15.71 -0.40 -18.00
N GLY A 192 14.62 0.16 -17.47
CA GLY A 192 13.41 0.43 -18.26
C GLY A 192 12.73 -0.84 -18.79
N ASP A 193 12.91 -1.98 -18.08
CA ASP A 193 12.36 -3.29 -18.48
C ASP A 193 10.90 -3.42 -18.04
N TRP A 194 10.04 -2.64 -18.69
CA TRP A 194 8.62 -2.56 -18.38
C TRP A 194 7.86 -3.85 -18.67
N ASP A 195 8.32 -4.62 -19.64
CA ASP A 195 7.74 -5.94 -19.96
C ASP A 195 7.95 -6.92 -18.81
N ARG A 196 9.14 -6.92 -18.21
CA ARG A 196 9.42 -7.72 -17.01
C ARG A 196 8.55 -7.27 -15.81
N ILE A 197 8.35 -5.96 -15.62
CA ILE A 197 7.46 -5.42 -14.59
C ILE A 197 6.03 -5.90 -14.82
N THR A 198 5.51 -5.80 -16.04
CA THR A 198 4.16 -6.27 -16.39
C THR A 198 4.02 -7.78 -16.12
N LYS A 199 5.03 -8.57 -16.45
CA LYS A 199 5.02 -10.02 -16.19
C LYS A 199 4.98 -10.34 -14.70
N LEU A 200 5.81 -9.68 -13.88
CA LEU A 200 5.82 -9.87 -12.43
C LEU A 200 4.51 -9.44 -11.77
N ALA A 201 3.92 -8.34 -12.23
CA ALA A 201 2.62 -7.88 -11.76
C ALA A 201 1.52 -8.89 -12.10
N ARG A 202 1.51 -9.43 -13.32
CA ARG A 202 0.54 -10.45 -13.75
C ARG A 202 0.70 -11.74 -12.96
N GLU A 203 1.92 -12.20 -12.75
CA GLU A 203 2.20 -13.39 -11.93
C GLU A 203 1.64 -13.23 -10.51
N ALA A 204 1.84 -12.06 -9.89
CA ALA A 204 1.29 -11.75 -8.57
C ALA A 204 -0.25 -11.73 -8.60
N THR A 205 -0.85 -11.11 -9.61
CA THR A 205 -2.31 -11.04 -9.79
C THR A 205 -2.91 -12.43 -9.96
N ASP A 206 -2.36 -13.25 -10.86
CA ASP A 206 -2.84 -14.60 -11.13
C ASP A 206 -2.70 -15.50 -9.89
N ARG A 207 -1.60 -15.34 -9.15
CA ARG A 207 -1.39 -16.09 -7.90
C ARG A 207 -2.45 -15.75 -6.84
N VAL A 208 -2.78 -14.47 -6.68
CA VAL A 208 -3.83 -14.04 -5.74
C VAL A 208 -5.19 -14.55 -6.17
N ASN A 209 -5.52 -14.45 -7.46
CA ASN A 209 -6.79 -14.93 -7.99
C ASN A 209 -6.96 -16.45 -7.77
N ALA A 210 -5.90 -17.22 -8.00
CA ALA A 210 -5.91 -18.68 -7.76
C ALA A 210 -6.06 -19.04 -6.27
N LEU A 211 -5.64 -18.17 -5.35
CA LEU A 211 -5.77 -18.39 -3.89
C LEU A 211 -7.15 -17.98 -3.34
N ARG A 212 -7.83 -17.08 -4.03
CA ARG A 212 -9.14 -16.56 -3.60
C ARG A 212 -10.32 -17.26 -4.27
N GLY A 213 -10.05 -17.96 -5.39
CA GLY A 213 -10.90 -18.78 -6.24
C GLY A 213 -11.93 -19.18 -6.19
#